data_847a9b0996a4e0c996e03c936b616433
#
_entry.id   847a9b0996a4e0c996e03c936b616433
#
_cell.length_a   1.000
_cell.length_b   1.000
_cell.length_c   1.000
_cell.angle_alpha   90.00
_cell.angle_beta   90.00
_cell.angle_gamma   90.00
#
_symmetry.space_group_name_H-M   'P 1'
#
loop_
_entity.id
_entity.type
_entity.pdbx_description
1 polymer ?
#
loop_
_entity_poly.entity_id
_entity_poly.type
_entity_poly.pdbx_seq_one_letter_code
_entity_poly.pdbx_strand_id
1 'polypeptide(L)'
;MTFKNRDFLKLLDFTPEEIEYLIDFAANLKAKKKSGIPHKLCDGKNVALIFEKTSTRTRCSFEVAARDLGMGTTYLDPSGSQIGKKESIADTARVLSGIYDGIEYRGFGQAIVEELAQYACVPVWNGLTNEFHPTQILADFLTIKERFGHLKGINLVYMGDARYNMGNSLMVGCAKTGMNFTACAPKKYFPDKALIDTCMEIAAQTGAEIKFCKSPDEAVKNADVIYTDVWVSMGEPVEVWE
;
A
#
# COMPACT_ATOMS: atom_id res chain seq x y z
N MET A 1 -2.66 17.98 11.24
CA MET A 1 -3.30 17.22 10.16
C MET A 1 -4.45 16.38 10.72
N THR A 2 -5.55 16.22 10.00
CA THR A 2 -6.65 15.34 10.40
C THR A 2 -6.94 14.34 9.26
N PHE A 3 -7.01 13.06 9.62
CA PHE A 3 -7.38 11.97 8.72
C PHE A 3 -8.73 11.35 9.11
N LYS A 4 -9.52 12.06 9.92
CA LYS A 4 -10.82 11.57 10.37
C LYS A 4 -11.72 11.27 9.18
N ASN A 5 -12.28 10.06 9.14
CA ASN A 5 -13.18 9.56 8.09
C ASN A 5 -12.55 9.56 6.68
N ARG A 6 -11.21 9.47 6.59
CA ARG A 6 -10.52 9.45 5.32
C ARG A 6 -10.09 8.04 4.96
N ASP A 7 -10.36 7.65 3.73
CA ASP A 7 -9.92 6.36 3.18
C ASP A 7 -8.42 6.34 2.90
N PHE A 8 -7.84 5.15 2.85
CA PHE A 8 -6.45 4.94 2.50
C PHE A 8 -6.34 3.91 1.37
N LEU A 9 -6.61 4.33 0.13
CA LEU A 9 -6.75 3.45 -1.02
C LEU A 9 -5.48 3.36 -1.87
N LYS A 10 -4.80 4.49 -2.06
CA LYS A 10 -3.53 4.63 -2.81
C LYS A 10 -2.80 5.91 -2.38
N LEU A 11 -1.48 5.92 -2.51
CA LEU A 11 -0.66 7.09 -2.13
C LEU A 11 -0.88 8.31 -3.04
N LEU A 12 -1.46 8.13 -4.22
CA LEU A 12 -1.86 9.25 -5.09
C LEU A 12 -2.84 10.21 -4.41
N ASP A 13 -3.68 9.69 -3.52
CA ASP A 13 -4.73 10.45 -2.83
C ASP A 13 -4.19 11.32 -1.68
N PHE A 14 -2.89 11.27 -1.42
CA PHE A 14 -2.23 11.96 -0.32
C PHE A 14 -1.18 12.95 -0.80
N THR A 15 -1.01 14.05 -0.06
CA THR A 15 0.10 14.98 -0.30
C THR A 15 1.43 14.41 0.20
N PRO A 16 2.58 14.94 -0.28
CA PRO A 16 3.89 14.59 0.25
C PRO A 16 3.99 14.71 1.78
N GLU A 17 3.47 15.79 2.34
CA GLU A 17 3.49 16.08 3.78
C GLU A 17 2.61 15.12 4.57
N GLU A 18 1.49 14.70 3.99
CA GLU A 18 0.61 13.70 4.61
C GLU A 18 1.27 12.33 4.67
N ILE A 19 1.97 11.93 3.61
CA ILE A 19 2.70 10.65 3.57
C ILE A 19 3.84 10.68 4.60
N GLU A 20 4.59 11.76 4.67
CA GLU A 20 5.67 11.92 5.65
C GLU A 20 5.13 11.87 7.08
N TYR A 21 4.02 12.56 7.35
CA TYR A 21 3.35 12.50 8.64
C TYR A 21 2.93 11.08 9.01
N LEU A 22 2.37 10.29 8.07
CA LEU A 22 1.96 8.92 8.32
C LEU A 22 3.15 8.01 8.65
N ILE A 23 4.29 8.20 7.98
CA ILE A 23 5.54 7.47 8.27
C ILE A 23 6.05 7.82 9.67
N ASP A 24 6.08 9.10 10.04
CA ASP A 24 6.54 9.55 11.35
C ASP A 24 5.59 9.10 12.47
N PHE A 25 4.29 9.09 12.21
CA PHE A 25 3.31 8.56 13.14
C PHE A 25 3.49 7.05 13.35
N ALA A 26 3.75 6.29 12.28
CA ALA A 26 4.07 4.87 12.36
C ALA A 26 5.36 4.63 13.17
N ALA A 27 6.41 5.45 12.99
CA ALA A 27 7.63 5.40 13.79
C ALA A 27 7.35 5.61 15.27
N ASN A 28 6.50 6.57 15.62
CA ASN A 28 6.09 6.84 17.00
C ASN A 28 5.35 5.65 17.63
N LEU A 29 4.39 5.06 16.90
CA LEU A 29 3.66 3.87 17.36
C LEU A 29 4.59 2.67 17.54
N LYS A 30 5.52 2.47 16.60
CA LYS A 30 6.56 1.43 16.68
C LYS A 30 7.44 1.60 17.93
N ALA A 31 7.85 2.82 18.22
CA ALA A 31 8.63 3.13 19.44
C ALA A 31 7.85 2.84 20.72
N LYS A 32 6.58 3.27 20.81
CA LYS A 32 5.69 2.97 21.94
C LYS A 32 5.55 1.47 22.14
N LYS A 33 5.26 0.70 21.08
CA LYS A 33 5.14 -0.75 21.14
C LYS A 33 6.41 -1.41 21.65
N LYS A 34 7.57 -1.04 21.11
CA LYS A 34 8.88 -1.57 21.55
C LYS A 34 9.20 -1.25 23.03
N SER A 35 8.75 -0.12 23.51
CA SER A 35 8.94 0.32 24.91
C SER A 35 7.86 -0.19 25.87
N GLY A 36 6.91 -1.01 25.40
CA GLY A 36 5.80 -1.50 26.21
C GLY A 36 4.82 -0.41 26.66
N ILE A 37 4.80 0.75 26.02
CA ILE A 37 3.90 1.86 26.36
C ILE A 37 2.52 1.59 25.76
N PRO A 38 1.45 1.46 26.57
CA PRO A 38 0.09 1.29 26.05
C PRO A 38 -0.34 2.47 25.17
N HIS A 39 -0.98 2.16 24.04
CA HIS A 39 -1.41 3.18 23.08
C HIS A 39 -2.77 2.85 22.43
N LYS A 40 -3.76 2.53 23.27
CA LYS A 40 -5.14 2.17 22.86
C LYS A 40 -5.90 3.39 22.33
N LEU A 41 -5.45 3.94 21.21
CA LEU A 41 -6.02 5.17 20.61
C LEU A 41 -7.42 4.98 20.04
N CYS A 42 -7.84 3.73 19.79
CA CYS A 42 -9.11 3.37 19.18
C CYS A 42 -9.88 2.36 20.04
N ASP A 43 -9.81 2.49 21.37
CA ASP A 43 -10.43 1.56 22.32
C ASP A 43 -11.95 1.43 22.06
N GLY A 44 -12.43 0.18 22.02
CA GLY A 44 -13.83 -0.14 21.78
C GLY A 44 -14.27 -0.10 20.29
N LYS A 45 -13.39 0.27 19.36
CA LYS A 45 -13.66 0.22 17.91
C LYS A 45 -13.54 -1.19 17.36
N ASN A 46 -14.19 -1.45 16.22
CA ASN A 46 -14.15 -2.75 15.54
C ASN A 46 -13.88 -2.57 14.05
N VAL A 47 -13.09 -3.47 13.47
CA VAL A 47 -12.69 -3.44 12.06
C VAL A 47 -13.02 -4.75 11.36
N ALA A 48 -13.66 -4.67 10.19
CA ALA A 48 -13.78 -5.79 9.27
C ALA A 48 -12.51 -5.95 8.44
N LEU A 49 -11.96 -7.16 8.38
CA LEU A 49 -10.80 -7.51 7.55
C LEU A 49 -11.26 -8.43 6.42
N ILE A 50 -11.45 -7.87 5.22
CA ILE A 50 -11.94 -8.58 4.04
C ILE A 50 -10.75 -9.07 3.22
N PHE A 51 -10.66 -10.38 3.04
CA PHE A 51 -9.57 -11.01 2.28
C PHE A 51 -10.13 -11.87 1.15
N GLU A 52 -10.11 -11.38 -0.07
CA GLU A 52 -10.36 -12.19 -1.27
C GLU A 52 -9.11 -12.91 -1.77
N LYS A 53 -7.93 -12.37 -1.42
CA LYS A 53 -6.62 -13.03 -1.59
C LYS A 53 -6.03 -13.38 -0.24
N THR A 54 -5.62 -14.64 -0.07
CA THR A 54 -4.98 -15.09 1.18
C THR A 54 -3.70 -14.32 1.47
N SER A 55 -3.44 -14.08 2.75
CA SER A 55 -2.20 -13.46 3.21
C SER A 55 -1.96 -13.72 4.69
N THR A 56 -0.82 -14.27 5.03
CA THR A 56 -0.41 -14.45 6.42
C THR A 56 0.04 -13.12 7.03
N ARG A 57 0.97 -12.42 6.36
CA ARG A 57 1.59 -11.21 6.92
C ARG A 57 0.61 -10.05 7.06
N THR A 58 -0.15 -9.73 6.03
CA THR A 58 -1.12 -8.62 6.06
C THR A 58 -2.19 -8.86 7.12
N ARG A 59 -2.76 -10.07 7.17
CA ARG A 59 -3.74 -10.43 8.18
C ARG A 59 -3.19 -10.26 9.60
N CYS A 60 -2.06 -10.90 9.90
CA CYS A 60 -1.44 -10.79 11.24
C CYS A 60 -1.10 -9.34 11.60
N SER A 61 -0.62 -8.54 10.63
CA SER A 61 -0.27 -7.14 10.87
C SER A 61 -1.50 -6.31 11.25
N PHE A 62 -2.60 -6.42 10.50
CA PHE A 62 -3.84 -5.71 10.81
C PHE A 62 -4.46 -6.18 12.14
N GLU A 63 -4.55 -7.49 12.37
CA GLU A 63 -5.08 -8.03 13.64
C GLU A 63 -4.27 -7.57 14.85
N VAL A 64 -2.94 -7.60 14.76
CA VAL A 64 -2.06 -7.19 15.87
C VAL A 64 -2.11 -5.67 16.06
N ALA A 65 -2.06 -4.88 14.97
CA ALA A 65 -2.13 -3.43 15.06
C ALA A 65 -3.48 -2.97 15.66
N ALA A 66 -4.58 -3.56 15.22
CA ALA A 66 -5.89 -3.26 15.79
C ALA A 66 -5.94 -3.55 17.29
N ARG A 67 -5.43 -4.71 17.72
CA ARG A 67 -5.37 -5.08 19.15
C ARG A 67 -4.51 -4.12 19.95
N ASP A 68 -3.35 -3.71 19.45
CA ASP A 68 -2.48 -2.74 20.10
C ASP A 68 -3.17 -1.37 20.27
N LEU A 69 -4.03 -1.00 19.32
CA LEU A 69 -4.84 0.21 19.34
C LEU A 69 -6.12 0.09 20.18
N GLY A 70 -6.44 -1.11 20.73
CA GLY A 70 -7.65 -1.36 21.52
C GLY A 70 -8.87 -1.75 20.67
N MET A 71 -8.69 -2.13 19.41
CA MET A 71 -9.77 -2.48 18.49
C MET A 71 -10.03 -3.99 18.48
N GLY A 72 -11.29 -4.37 18.23
CA GLY A 72 -11.68 -5.71 17.79
C GLY A 72 -11.53 -5.90 16.28
N THR A 73 -11.33 -7.14 15.83
CA THR A 73 -11.26 -7.48 14.41
C THR A 73 -12.15 -8.66 14.09
N THR A 74 -12.78 -8.64 12.90
CA THR A 74 -13.44 -9.80 12.30
C THR A 74 -12.81 -10.09 10.95
N TYR A 75 -12.28 -11.30 10.82
CA TYR A 75 -11.70 -11.77 9.56
C TYR A 75 -12.79 -12.40 8.68
N LEU A 76 -12.92 -11.89 7.46
CA LEU A 76 -13.87 -12.35 6.45
C LEU A 76 -13.10 -12.95 5.28
N ASP A 77 -13.04 -14.27 5.21
CA ASP A 77 -12.36 -14.99 4.14
C ASP A 77 -13.28 -15.22 2.92
N PRO A 78 -12.71 -15.62 1.76
CA PRO A 78 -13.50 -15.84 0.54
C PRO A 78 -14.51 -16.99 0.64
N SER A 79 -14.30 -17.94 1.55
CA SER A 79 -15.17 -19.11 1.71
C SER A 79 -16.36 -18.81 2.63
N GLY A 80 -16.15 -17.95 3.62
CA GLY A 80 -17.16 -17.53 4.59
C GLY A 80 -17.96 -16.28 4.19
N SER A 81 -17.59 -15.61 3.08
CA SER A 81 -18.18 -14.34 2.64
C SER A 81 -19.02 -14.50 1.37
N GLN A 82 -20.10 -13.72 1.28
CA GLN A 82 -20.94 -13.61 0.08
C GLN A 82 -20.57 -12.43 -0.82
N ILE A 83 -19.52 -11.68 -0.47
CA ILE A 83 -19.06 -10.47 -1.15
C ILE A 83 -18.77 -10.76 -2.63
N GLY A 84 -19.35 -9.94 -3.51
CA GLY A 84 -19.16 -10.07 -4.96
C GLY A 84 -19.78 -11.32 -5.60
N LYS A 85 -20.52 -12.14 -4.84
CA LYS A 85 -21.19 -13.34 -5.33
C LYS A 85 -22.72 -13.19 -5.37
N LYS A 86 -23.33 -13.17 -4.20
CA LYS A 86 -24.78 -12.99 -4.02
C LYS A 86 -25.13 -11.57 -3.56
N GLU A 87 -24.15 -10.85 -3.05
CA GLU A 87 -24.27 -9.50 -2.53
C GLU A 87 -23.36 -8.56 -3.33
N SER A 88 -23.89 -7.38 -3.69
CA SER A 88 -23.10 -6.36 -4.39
C SER A 88 -22.04 -5.76 -3.46
N ILE A 89 -20.95 -5.23 -4.03
CA ILE A 89 -19.92 -4.52 -3.25
C ILE A 89 -20.55 -3.34 -2.50
N ALA A 90 -21.45 -2.61 -3.15
CA ALA A 90 -22.15 -1.47 -2.57
C ALA A 90 -23.01 -1.88 -1.36
N ASP A 91 -23.73 -2.99 -1.43
CA ASP A 91 -24.58 -3.45 -0.32
C ASP A 91 -23.72 -3.99 0.83
N THR A 92 -22.67 -4.74 0.50
CA THR A 92 -21.66 -5.17 1.50
C THR A 92 -21.07 -3.96 2.24
N ALA A 93 -20.69 -2.91 1.52
CA ALA A 93 -20.15 -1.68 2.13
C ALA A 93 -21.15 -1.04 3.11
N ARG A 94 -22.41 -0.92 2.72
CA ARG A 94 -23.48 -0.35 3.59
C ARG A 94 -23.71 -1.21 4.84
N VAL A 95 -23.82 -2.52 4.68
CA VAL A 95 -24.04 -3.45 5.80
C VAL A 95 -22.87 -3.42 6.78
N LEU A 96 -21.65 -3.55 6.28
CA LEU A 96 -20.45 -3.54 7.14
C LEU A 96 -20.24 -2.20 7.83
N SER A 97 -20.55 -1.08 7.17
CA SER A 97 -20.49 0.24 7.79
C SER A 97 -21.48 0.44 8.95
N GLY A 98 -22.58 -0.33 8.98
CA GLY A 98 -23.51 -0.33 10.11
C GLY A 98 -23.04 -1.17 11.30
N ILE A 99 -22.03 -2.00 11.11
CA ILE A 99 -21.52 -2.94 12.13
C ILE A 99 -20.13 -2.53 12.64
N TYR A 100 -19.26 -2.05 11.73
CA TYR A 100 -17.86 -1.77 12.01
C TYR A 100 -17.52 -0.28 11.93
N ASP A 101 -16.40 0.10 12.56
CA ASP A 101 -15.85 1.47 12.56
C ASP A 101 -14.82 1.68 11.45
N GLY A 102 -14.46 0.62 10.73
CA GLY A 102 -13.54 0.67 9.59
C GLY A 102 -13.52 -0.67 8.84
N ILE A 103 -13.07 -0.63 7.60
CA ILE A 103 -13.02 -1.79 6.71
C ILE A 103 -11.62 -1.86 6.08
N GLU A 104 -10.94 -2.98 6.25
CA GLU A 104 -9.75 -3.31 5.44
C GLU A 104 -10.17 -4.25 4.31
N TYR A 105 -9.63 -4.01 3.12
CA TYR A 105 -9.83 -4.86 1.95
C TYR A 105 -8.49 -5.29 1.35
N ARG A 106 -8.34 -6.60 1.17
CA ARG A 106 -7.26 -7.19 0.39
C ARG A 106 -7.84 -8.12 -0.68
N GLY A 107 -7.66 -7.76 -1.95
CA GLY A 107 -8.29 -8.52 -3.03
C GLY A 107 -7.68 -8.28 -4.41
N PHE A 108 -8.54 -8.17 -5.40
CA PHE A 108 -8.15 -8.14 -6.81
C PHE A 108 -8.08 -6.71 -7.35
N GLY A 109 -9.17 -6.20 -7.91
CA GLY A 109 -9.17 -4.92 -8.61
C GLY A 109 -9.23 -3.71 -7.69
N GLN A 110 -8.52 -2.64 -8.05
CA GLN A 110 -8.60 -1.35 -7.35
C GLN A 110 -10.02 -0.78 -7.37
N ALA A 111 -10.77 -1.00 -8.46
CA ALA A 111 -12.16 -0.57 -8.56
C ALA A 111 -13.06 -1.15 -7.45
N ILE A 112 -12.77 -2.34 -6.94
CA ILE A 112 -13.56 -2.98 -5.87
C ILE A 112 -13.37 -2.21 -4.56
N VAL A 113 -12.14 -1.91 -4.17
CA VAL A 113 -11.88 -1.17 -2.94
C VAL A 113 -12.34 0.29 -3.04
N GLU A 114 -12.30 0.89 -4.22
CA GLU A 114 -12.85 2.23 -4.49
C GLU A 114 -14.38 2.23 -4.40
N GLU A 115 -15.04 1.19 -4.92
CA GLU A 115 -16.50 1.02 -4.75
C GLU A 115 -16.88 0.80 -3.28
N LEU A 116 -16.13 -0.04 -2.53
CA LEU A 116 -16.32 -0.17 -1.09
C LEU A 116 -16.24 1.19 -0.39
N ALA A 117 -15.22 1.97 -0.67
CA ALA A 117 -15.03 3.30 -0.08
C ALA A 117 -16.14 4.28 -0.47
N GLN A 118 -16.64 4.22 -1.72
CA GLN A 118 -17.71 5.08 -2.19
C GLN A 118 -19.01 4.87 -1.42
N TYR A 119 -19.33 3.64 -1.03
CA TYR A 119 -20.61 3.30 -0.37
C TYR A 119 -20.48 3.06 1.13
N ALA A 120 -19.26 2.99 1.68
CA ALA A 120 -19.04 2.90 3.11
C ALA A 120 -19.23 4.26 3.80
N CYS A 121 -19.78 4.24 5.02
CA CYS A 121 -19.86 5.42 5.90
C CYS A 121 -18.71 5.45 6.93
N VAL A 122 -17.78 4.54 6.81
CA VAL A 122 -16.58 4.39 7.66
C VAL A 122 -15.33 4.32 6.80
N PRO A 123 -14.14 4.63 7.33
CA PRO A 123 -12.90 4.55 6.56
C PRO A 123 -12.63 3.16 5.97
N VAL A 124 -12.15 3.15 4.73
CA VAL A 124 -11.73 1.94 4.02
C VAL A 124 -10.22 2.00 3.77
N TRP A 125 -9.53 0.89 4.05
CA TRP A 125 -8.09 0.76 3.88
C TRP A 125 -7.74 -0.35 2.90
N ASN A 126 -6.89 -0.02 1.93
CA ASN A 126 -6.38 -0.95 0.94
C ASN A 126 -5.21 -1.76 1.52
N GLY A 127 -5.44 -3.01 1.88
CA GLY A 127 -4.43 -3.96 2.31
C GLY A 127 -3.61 -4.55 1.15
N LEU A 128 -4.15 -4.59 -0.05
CA LEU A 128 -3.54 -4.86 -1.35
C LEU A 128 -4.61 -5.00 -2.44
N THR A 129 -4.38 -4.40 -3.59
CA THR A 129 -5.06 -4.72 -4.85
C THR A 129 -4.05 -5.15 -5.92
N ASN A 130 -4.51 -5.44 -7.14
CA ASN A 130 -3.60 -5.70 -8.27
C ASN A 130 -2.77 -4.46 -8.61
N GLU A 131 -3.35 -3.27 -8.43
CA GLU A 131 -2.78 -1.99 -8.86
C GLU A 131 -1.96 -1.30 -7.77
N PHE A 132 -2.35 -1.44 -6.47
CA PHE A 132 -1.70 -0.71 -5.39
C PHE A 132 -1.60 -1.51 -4.07
N HIS A 133 -0.55 -1.20 -3.29
CA HIS A 133 -0.33 -1.71 -1.93
C HIS A 133 0.22 -0.60 -1.03
N PRO A 134 -0.58 0.43 -0.71
CA PRO A 134 -0.09 1.64 -0.05
C PRO A 134 0.46 1.38 1.36
N THR A 135 -0.11 0.44 2.10
CA THR A 135 0.34 0.10 3.46
C THR A 135 1.74 -0.51 3.47
N GLN A 136 2.11 -1.29 2.43
CA GLN A 136 3.46 -1.83 2.29
C GLN A 136 4.47 -0.70 2.09
N ILE A 137 4.13 0.30 1.26
CA ILE A 137 5.05 1.41 0.99
C ILE A 137 5.35 2.25 2.23
N LEU A 138 4.36 2.47 3.10
CA LEU A 138 4.63 3.13 4.38
C LEU A 138 5.63 2.35 5.24
N ALA A 139 5.54 1.02 5.27
CA ALA A 139 6.47 0.15 6.00
C ALA A 139 7.88 0.17 5.40
N ASP A 140 7.97 0.11 4.07
CA ASP A 140 9.24 0.13 3.34
C ASP A 140 9.94 1.49 3.53
N PHE A 141 9.19 2.58 3.39
CA PHE A 141 9.74 3.94 3.55
C PHE A 141 10.12 4.24 5.00
N LEU A 142 9.38 3.73 5.98
CA LEU A 142 9.83 3.79 7.37
C LEU A 142 11.15 3.04 7.55
N THR A 143 11.31 1.86 6.96
CA THR A 143 12.55 1.09 7.01
C THR A 143 13.72 1.84 6.37
N ILE A 144 13.49 2.46 5.21
CA ILE A 144 14.49 3.29 4.52
C ILE A 144 14.85 4.51 5.38
N LYS A 145 13.85 5.21 5.92
CA LYS A 145 14.06 6.38 6.79
C LYS A 145 14.81 6.02 8.07
N GLU A 146 14.54 4.88 8.67
CA GLU A 146 15.30 4.37 9.83
C GLU A 146 16.77 4.08 9.49
N ARG A 147 17.06 3.62 8.27
CA ARG A 147 18.42 3.30 7.81
C ARG A 147 19.23 4.53 7.41
N PHE A 148 18.61 5.46 6.68
CA PHE A 148 19.32 6.58 6.06
C PHE A 148 19.04 7.94 6.75
N GLY A 149 18.04 8.01 7.64
CA GLY A 149 17.64 9.25 8.32
C GLY A 149 16.70 10.16 7.52
N HIS A 150 16.56 9.92 6.22
CA HIS A 150 15.73 10.70 5.31
C HIS A 150 15.23 9.84 4.14
N LEU A 151 14.29 10.38 3.35
CA LEU A 151 13.79 9.75 2.13
C LEU A 151 14.28 10.50 0.88
N LYS A 152 14.17 11.83 0.90
CA LYS A 152 14.48 12.68 -0.26
C LYS A 152 15.88 12.42 -0.80
N GLY A 153 15.97 12.17 -2.12
CA GLY A 153 17.22 11.94 -2.82
C GLY A 153 17.76 10.51 -2.77
N ILE A 154 17.15 9.60 -1.98
CA ILE A 154 17.49 8.18 -1.97
C ILE A 154 17.18 7.55 -3.33
N ASN A 155 18.11 6.76 -3.87
CA ASN A 155 17.96 6.06 -5.15
C ASN A 155 17.43 4.65 -4.92
N LEU A 156 16.14 4.43 -5.20
CA LEU A 156 15.51 3.12 -5.12
C LEU A 156 15.41 2.50 -6.51
N VAL A 157 15.92 1.27 -6.64
CA VAL A 157 15.79 0.45 -7.86
C VAL A 157 14.83 -0.69 -7.57
N TYR A 158 13.76 -0.78 -8.34
CA TYR A 158 12.85 -1.92 -8.35
C TYR A 158 13.22 -2.86 -9.49
N MET A 159 13.50 -4.12 -9.18
CA MET A 159 13.90 -5.14 -10.16
C MET A 159 12.81 -6.21 -10.25
N GLY A 160 12.17 -6.32 -11.40
CA GLY A 160 11.08 -7.28 -11.66
C GLY A 160 9.91 -6.68 -12.42
N ASP A 161 8.74 -7.32 -12.35
CA ASP A 161 7.54 -6.84 -13.02
C ASP A 161 6.98 -5.60 -12.31
N ALA A 162 7.14 -4.44 -12.93
CA ALA A 162 6.71 -3.16 -12.37
C ALA A 162 5.27 -2.76 -12.76
N ARG A 163 4.52 -3.60 -13.49
CA ARG A 163 3.15 -3.29 -13.95
C ARG A 163 2.11 -3.29 -12.85
N TYR A 164 2.39 -3.97 -11.74
CA TYR A 164 1.43 -4.27 -10.68
C TYR A 164 1.69 -3.48 -9.40
N ASN A 165 1.03 -3.89 -8.32
CA ASN A 165 0.90 -3.14 -7.07
C ASN A 165 2.23 -2.62 -6.49
N MET A 166 3.29 -3.43 -6.43
CA MET A 166 4.56 -3.01 -5.84
C MET A 166 5.29 -2.00 -6.72
N GLY A 167 5.44 -2.26 -8.03
CA GLY A 167 6.06 -1.32 -8.96
C GLY A 167 5.33 0.01 -9.02
N ASN A 168 4.00 -0.04 -9.13
CA ASN A 168 3.15 1.14 -9.16
C ASN A 168 3.24 1.94 -7.85
N SER A 169 3.09 1.27 -6.71
CA SER A 169 3.06 1.95 -5.40
C SER A 169 4.41 2.52 -5.00
N LEU A 170 5.53 1.83 -5.32
CA LEU A 170 6.88 2.35 -5.10
C LEU A 170 7.14 3.57 -5.97
N MET A 171 6.78 3.53 -7.26
CA MET A 171 6.93 4.68 -8.16
C MET A 171 6.15 5.89 -7.66
N VAL A 172 4.88 5.73 -7.28
CA VAL A 172 4.05 6.79 -6.71
C VAL A 172 4.65 7.32 -5.41
N GLY A 173 5.01 6.42 -4.50
CA GLY A 173 5.60 6.80 -3.21
C GLY A 173 6.91 7.59 -3.38
N CYS A 174 7.80 7.13 -4.25
CA CYS A 174 9.06 7.82 -4.56
C CYS A 174 8.79 9.21 -5.16
N ALA A 175 7.90 9.31 -6.14
CA ALA A 175 7.50 10.58 -6.73
C ALA A 175 6.99 11.58 -5.67
N LYS A 176 6.16 11.11 -4.71
CA LYS A 176 5.59 11.95 -3.64
C LYS A 176 6.63 12.37 -2.60
N THR A 177 7.58 11.52 -2.24
CA THR A 177 8.55 11.78 -1.15
C THR A 177 9.89 12.38 -1.61
N GLY A 178 10.05 12.61 -2.92
CA GLY A 178 11.29 13.12 -3.47
C GLY A 178 12.42 12.08 -3.53
N MET A 179 12.10 10.78 -3.40
CA MET A 179 13.02 9.69 -3.69
C MET A 179 13.14 9.49 -5.20
N ASN A 180 14.30 9.06 -5.66
CA ASN A 180 14.49 8.65 -7.04
C ASN A 180 14.04 7.20 -7.23
N PHE A 181 13.35 6.91 -8.32
CA PHE A 181 12.85 5.57 -8.65
C PHE A 181 13.39 5.11 -10.00
N THR A 182 13.90 3.90 -10.06
CA THR A 182 14.28 3.24 -11.31
C THR A 182 13.59 1.89 -11.39
N ALA A 183 12.71 1.70 -12.38
CA ALA A 183 12.20 0.37 -12.71
C ALA A 183 13.18 -0.33 -13.66
N CYS A 184 13.76 -1.45 -13.22
CA CYS A 184 14.65 -2.29 -14.01
C CYS A 184 13.91 -3.56 -14.45
N ALA A 185 13.50 -3.57 -15.71
CA ALA A 185 12.77 -4.68 -16.34
C ALA A 185 12.81 -4.58 -17.88
N PRO A 186 12.46 -5.65 -18.64
CA PRO A 186 12.09 -5.52 -20.03
C PRO A 186 10.92 -4.54 -20.21
N LYS A 187 10.91 -3.77 -21.31
CA LYS A 187 9.92 -2.69 -21.54
C LYS A 187 8.45 -3.11 -21.36
N LYS A 188 8.13 -4.36 -21.70
CA LYS A 188 6.77 -4.91 -21.57
C LYS A 188 6.27 -5.02 -20.11
N TYR A 189 7.18 -4.90 -19.14
CA TYR A 189 6.91 -4.98 -17.70
C TYR A 189 7.05 -3.62 -16.98
N PHE A 190 7.10 -2.53 -17.70
CA PHE A 190 7.03 -1.19 -17.11
C PHE A 190 5.59 -0.86 -16.72
N PRO A 191 5.37 0.04 -15.76
CA PRO A 191 4.03 0.52 -15.37
C PRO A 191 3.27 1.11 -16.56
N ASP A 192 1.96 1.25 -16.40
CA ASP A 192 1.10 1.91 -17.38
C ASP A 192 1.54 3.35 -17.64
N LYS A 193 1.45 3.77 -18.92
CA LYS A 193 1.91 5.10 -19.33
C LYS A 193 1.19 6.23 -18.62
N ALA A 194 -0.10 6.14 -18.37
CA ALA A 194 -0.85 7.20 -17.69
C ALA A 194 -0.37 7.38 -16.26
N LEU A 195 -0.06 6.29 -15.56
CA LEU A 195 0.51 6.34 -14.22
C LEU A 195 1.93 6.91 -14.23
N ILE A 196 2.75 6.54 -15.21
CA ILE A 196 4.10 7.11 -15.41
C ILE A 196 4.01 8.62 -15.59
N ASP A 197 3.15 9.10 -16.51
CA ASP A 197 3.00 10.53 -16.79
C ASP A 197 2.57 11.30 -15.51
N THR A 198 1.62 10.78 -14.76
CA THR A 198 1.20 11.34 -13.46
C THR A 198 2.36 11.39 -12.45
N CYS A 199 3.15 10.32 -12.33
CA CYS A 199 4.31 10.29 -11.42
C CYS A 199 5.41 11.26 -11.85
N MET A 200 5.63 11.44 -13.15
CA MET A 200 6.58 12.43 -13.68
C MET A 200 6.18 13.87 -13.33
N GLU A 201 4.88 14.21 -13.42
CA GLU A 201 4.36 15.51 -13.01
C GLU A 201 4.57 15.76 -11.50
N ILE A 202 4.31 14.76 -10.66
CA ILE A 202 4.55 14.85 -9.22
C ILE A 202 6.05 14.98 -8.92
N ALA A 203 6.87 14.18 -9.58
CA ALA A 203 8.33 14.18 -9.42
C ALA A 203 8.96 15.54 -9.77
N ALA A 204 8.45 16.21 -10.79
CA ALA A 204 8.89 17.57 -11.15
C ALA A 204 8.67 18.59 -10.01
N GLN A 205 7.66 18.36 -9.14
CA GLN A 205 7.36 19.25 -8.01
C GLN A 205 8.20 18.91 -6.77
N THR A 206 8.49 17.64 -6.54
CA THR A 206 9.21 17.14 -5.36
C THR A 206 10.73 17.09 -5.54
N GLY A 207 11.18 17.10 -6.80
CA GLY A 207 12.58 16.94 -7.19
C GLY A 207 13.02 15.49 -7.31
N ALA A 208 12.08 14.53 -7.36
CA ALA A 208 12.37 13.12 -7.63
C ALA A 208 12.73 12.89 -9.12
N GLU A 209 13.52 11.86 -9.39
CA GLU A 209 13.75 11.37 -10.74
C GLU A 209 13.11 9.99 -10.93
N ILE A 210 12.32 9.82 -12.00
CA ILE A 210 11.70 8.55 -12.37
C ILE A 210 12.37 8.03 -13.64
N LYS A 211 12.97 6.84 -13.57
CA LYS A 211 13.75 6.24 -14.66
C LYS A 211 13.29 4.82 -14.97
N PHE A 212 13.56 4.41 -16.20
CA PHE A 212 13.30 3.06 -16.70
C PHE A 212 14.55 2.51 -17.37
N CYS A 213 15.00 1.35 -16.92
CA CYS A 213 16.25 0.73 -17.36
C CYS A 213 16.01 -0.75 -17.72
N LYS A 214 16.74 -1.26 -18.71
CA LYS A 214 16.70 -2.68 -19.07
C LYS A 214 17.94 -3.45 -18.61
N SER A 215 19.01 -2.72 -18.30
CA SER A 215 20.29 -3.28 -17.88
C SER A 215 20.36 -3.28 -16.34
N PRO A 216 20.44 -4.44 -15.68
CA PRO A 216 20.66 -4.51 -14.24
C PRO A 216 21.93 -3.80 -13.77
N ASP A 217 23.04 -3.93 -14.53
CA ASP A 217 24.32 -3.31 -14.17
C ASP A 217 24.25 -1.78 -14.18
N GLU A 218 23.48 -1.21 -15.12
CA GLU A 218 23.26 0.23 -15.17
C GLU A 218 22.31 0.69 -14.06
N ALA A 219 21.25 -0.07 -13.80
CA ALA A 219 20.23 0.29 -12.82
C ALA A 219 20.79 0.36 -11.40
N VAL A 220 21.68 -0.57 -11.03
CA VAL A 220 22.21 -0.67 -9.65
C VAL A 220 23.41 0.23 -9.38
N LYS A 221 23.99 0.87 -10.39
CA LYS A 221 25.28 1.59 -10.28
C LYS A 221 25.33 2.65 -9.18
N ASN A 222 24.23 3.29 -8.88
CA ASN A 222 24.12 4.31 -7.82
C ASN A 222 22.93 4.06 -6.91
N ALA A 223 22.48 2.81 -6.78
CA ALA A 223 21.34 2.45 -5.95
C ALA A 223 21.72 2.48 -4.46
N ASP A 224 20.91 3.17 -3.67
CA ASP A 224 20.95 3.10 -2.22
C ASP A 224 20.10 1.93 -1.72
N VAL A 225 19.01 1.63 -2.44
CA VAL A 225 18.07 0.56 -2.14
C VAL A 225 17.77 -0.25 -3.39
N ILE A 226 17.93 -1.56 -3.29
CA ILE A 226 17.48 -2.52 -4.31
C ILE A 226 16.27 -3.25 -3.76
N TYR A 227 15.17 -3.18 -4.50
CA TYR A 227 13.91 -3.82 -4.16
C TYR A 227 13.55 -4.86 -5.21
N THR A 228 13.13 -6.03 -4.78
CA THR A 228 12.57 -7.07 -5.66
C THR A 228 11.37 -7.72 -4.99
N ASP A 229 10.44 -8.21 -5.79
CA ASP A 229 9.30 -8.99 -5.37
C ASP A 229 9.29 -10.33 -6.11
N VAL A 230 8.21 -11.11 -6.00
CA VAL A 230 8.03 -12.35 -6.75
C VAL A 230 8.15 -12.10 -8.25
N TRP A 231 8.81 -12.99 -8.96
CA TRP A 231 8.99 -12.88 -10.42
C TRP A 231 7.70 -13.13 -11.18
N VAL A 232 6.81 -13.95 -10.62
CA VAL A 232 5.48 -14.23 -11.19
C VAL A 232 4.45 -13.67 -10.24
N SER A 233 3.67 -12.69 -10.69
CA SER A 233 2.61 -12.07 -9.88
C SER A 233 1.52 -13.07 -9.53
N MET A 234 0.91 -12.93 -8.34
CA MET A 234 -0.14 -13.83 -7.89
C MET A 234 -1.31 -13.86 -8.88
N GLY A 235 -1.55 -15.05 -9.47
CA GLY A 235 -2.61 -15.28 -10.45
C GLY A 235 -2.14 -15.27 -11.91
N GLU A 236 -0.85 -15.03 -12.19
CA GLU A 236 -0.27 -15.21 -13.53
C GLU A 236 0.31 -16.63 -13.71
N PRO A 237 0.21 -17.22 -14.91
CA PRO A 237 0.89 -18.47 -15.25
C PRO A 237 2.42 -18.28 -15.22
N VAL A 238 3.15 -19.33 -14.76
CA VAL A 238 4.63 -19.28 -14.68
C VAL A 238 5.27 -19.08 -16.06
N GLU A 239 4.62 -19.58 -17.11
CA GLU A 239 5.04 -19.51 -18.50
C GLU A 239 5.14 -18.07 -19.05
N VAL A 240 4.56 -17.09 -18.37
CA VAL A 240 4.68 -15.67 -18.76
C VAL A 240 6.12 -15.16 -18.64
N TRP A 241 6.94 -15.86 -17.83
CA TRP A 241 8.33 -15.49 -17.53
C TRP A 241 9.38 -16.39 -18.19
N GLU A 242 8.97 -17.42 -18.88
CA GLU A 242 9.81 -18.22 -19.74
C GLU A 242 9.91 -17.59 -21.15
#